data_c01559d44c73f2003658f9a6cac32357
#
_entry.id   c01559d44c73f2003658f9a6cac32357
#
_cell.length_a   1.000
_cell.length_b   1.000
_cell.length_c   1.000
_cell.angle_alpha   90.00
_cell.angle_beta   90.00
_cell.angle_gamma   90.00
#
_symmetry.space_group_name_H-M   'P 1'
#
loop_
_entity.id
_entity.type
_entity.pdbx_description
1 polymer ?
#
loop_
_entity_poly.entity_id
_entity_poly.type
_entity_poly.pdbx_seq_one_letter_code
_entity_poly.pdbx_strand_id
1 'polypeptide(L)'
;MDYEASVGLSRKQIRLIAKYFRKMFEIKTILFPVMTVLELLVNKFSNVLYYSVEDDDDFEYGVMATLVENIEDNESMYCIRIKNSVYDDAIKGDGASLGFICHEMCHFVLIHILGIGPKIYINTNGIAYTRVIEPRSLPLFKSMEWQAKALCGEVMIPYEKCKDHTLEQIVKETNSSVEQAKFFLKNVAKNE
;
A
#
# COMPACT_ATOMS: atom_id res chain seq x y z
N MET A 1 -2.44 0.34 -13.65
CA MET A 1 -3.84 0.01 -14.06
C MET A 1 -4.68 0.03 -12.80
N ASP A 2 -5.92 0.56 -12.79
CA ASP A 2 -6.74 0.66 -11.56
C ASP A 2 -7.98 -0.23 -11.68
N TYR A 3 -8.46 -0.75 -10.56
CA TYR A 3 -9.61 -1.65 -10.48
C TYR A 3 -10.67 -1.12 -9.52
N GLU A 4 -11.94 -1.41 -9.80
CA GLU A 4 -12.99 -1.18 -8.80
C GLU A 4 -12.83 -2.18 -7.66
N ALA A 5 -12.69 -1.65 -6.43
CA ALA A 5 -12.65 -2.47 -5.23
C ALA A 5 -14.03 -3.11 -4.95
N SER A 6 -14.02 -4.34 -4.43
CA SER A 6 -15.24 -5.04 -3.98
C SER A 6 -15.99 -4.25 -2.89
N VAL A 7 -15.26 -3.49 -2.07
CA VAL A 7 -15.80 -2.61 -1.02
C VAL A 7 -15.17 -1.22 -1.14
N GLY A 8 -16.00 -0.18 -1.15
CA GLY A 8 -15.54 1.20 -1.08
C GLY A 8 -15.17 1.60 0.34
N LEU A 9 -14.01 2.23 0.53
CA LEU A 9 -13.53 2.67 1.83
C LEU A 9 -13.49 4.20 1.95
N SER A 10 -14.13 4.74 2.97
CA SER A 10 -13.96 6.13 3.36
C SER A 10 -12.59 6.38 4.00
N ARG A 11 -12.13 7.63 4.01
CA ARG A 11 -10.86 7.98 4.66
C ARG A 11 -10.85 7.61 6.15
N LYS A 12 -11.98 7.75 6.86
CA LYS A 12 -12.09 7.34 8.27
C LYS A 12 -11.87 5.84 8.47
N GLN A 13 -12.42 5.01 7.56
CA GLN A 13 -12.18 3.56 7.58
C GLN A 13 -10.72 3.23 7.25
N ILE A 14 -10.13 3.87 6.24
CA ILE A 14 -8.70 3.72 5.90
C ILE A 14 -7.82 4.04 7.12
N ARG A 15 -8.10 5.15 7.81
CA ARG A 15 -7.38 5.54 9.04
C ARG A 15 -7.50 4.51 10.16
N LEU A 16 -8.68 3.93 10.33
CA LEU A 16 -8.88 2.85 11.30
C LEU A 16 -8.07 1.60 10.92
N ILE A 17 -8.06 1.22 9.64
CA ILE A 17 -7.28 0.09 9.13
C ILE A 17 -5.77 0.36 9.37
N ALA A 18 -5.28 1.54 9.05
CA ALA A 18 -3.88 1.93 9.31
C ALA A 18 -3.50 1.79 10.79
N LYS A 19 -4.38 2.22 11.68
CA LYS A 19 -4.20 2.07 13.13
C LYS A 19 -4.11 0.61 13.57
N TYR A 20 -4.96 -0.26 13.01
CA TYR A 20 -4.90 -1.69 13.28
C TYR A 20 -3.67 -2.35 12.67
N PHE A 21 -3.26 -1.97 11.46
CA PHE A 21 -2.05 -2.48 10.82
C PHE A 21 -0.81 -2.13 11.64
N ARG A 22 -0.66 -0.88 12.08
CA ARG A 22 0.42 -0.48 12.99
C ARG A 22 0.37 -1.25 14.32
N LYS A 23 -0.83 -1.47 14.89
CA LYS A 23 -1.01 -2.22 16.13
C LYS A 23 -0.64 -3.71 15.98
N MET A 24 -0.88 -4.31 14.82
CA MET A 24 -0.54 -5.71 14.53
C MET A 24 0.96 -6.01 14.73
N PHE A 25 1.81 -5.00 14.50
CA PHE A 25 3.26 -5.05 14.67
C PHE A 25 3.75 -4.20 15.86
N GLU A 26 2.87 -3.83 16.77
CA GLU A 26 3.17 -3.07 18.00
C GLU A 26 3.86 -1.73 17.76
N ILE A 27 3.67 -1.09 16.59
CA ILE A 27 4.31 0.18 16.22
C ILE A 27 3.64 1.33 16.99
N LYS A 28 4.31 1.81 18.03
CA LYS A 28 3.86 2.92 18.91
C LYS A 28 4.47 4.26 18.53
N THR A 29 5.59 4.28 17.82
CA THR A 29 6.31 5.49 17.38
C THR A 29 5.56 6.22 16.26
N ILE A 30 5.99 7.45 15.90
CA ILE A 30 5.51 8.13 14.69
C ILE A 30 6.06 7.39 13.46
N LEU A 31 7.36 7.14 13.45
CA LEU A 31 8.04 6.39 12.40
C LEU A 31 7.40 5.00 12.21
N PHE A 32 7.11 4.65 10.98
CA PHE A 32 6.76 3.29 10.57
C PHE A 32 7.98 2.63 9.94
N PRO A 33 8.59 1.62 10.58
CA PRO A 33 9.83 1.01 10.09
C PRO A 33 9.52 0.01 8.96
N VAL A 34 9.32 0.54 7.75
CA VAL A 34 8.79 -0.21 6.57
C VAL A 34 9.53 -1.52 6.34
N MET A 35 10.87 -1.50 6.27
CA MET A 35 11.66 -2.71 5.98
C MET A 35 11.52 -3.76 7.08
N THR A 36 11.56 -3.35 8.36
CA THR A 36 11.32 -4.26 9.48
C THR A 36 9.92 -4.86 9.44
N VAL A 37 8.90 -4.03 9.10
CA VAL A 37 7.52 -4.52 9.04
C VAL A 37 7.31 -5.41 7.81
N LEU A 38 7.99 -5.18 6.69
CA LEU A 38 8.00 -6.10 5.55
C LEU A 38 8.44 -7.49 5.98
N GLU A 39 9.57 -7.60 6.67
CA GLU A 39 10.09 -8.88 7.18
C GLU A 39 9.10 -9.54 8.16
N LEU A 40 8.54 -8.77 9.09
CA LEU A 40 7.57 -9.28 10.05
C LEU A 40 6.26 -9.72 9.37
N LEU A 41 5.82 -9.02 8.33
CA LEU A 41 4.63 -9.33 7.55
C LEU A 41 4.83 -10.66 6.80
N VAL A 42 5.95 -10.81 6.10
CA VAL A 42 6.31 -12.04 5.40
C VAL A 42 6.44 -13.21 6.38
N ASN A 43 7.12 -13.03 7.51
CA ASN A 43 7.23 -14.07 8.53
C ASN A 43 5.86 -14.49 9.10
N LYS A 44 4.96 -13.52 9.31
CA LYS A 44 3.62 -13.79 9.84
C LYS A 44 2.71 -14.53 8.86
N PHE A 45 2.88 -14.29 7.57
CA PHE A 45 2.09 -14.87 6.48
C PHE A 45 2.93 -15.72 5.53
N SER A 46 3.94 -16.43 6.06
CA SER A 46 4.95 -17.15 5.27
C SER A 46 4.42 -18.23 4.33
N ASN A 47 3.19 -18.71 4.57
CA ASN A 47 2.50 -19.68 3.66
C ASN A 47 1.81 -19.01 2.47
N VAL A 48 1.66 -17.68 2.46
CA VAL A 48 0.90 -16.98 1.41
C VAL A 48 1.61 -15.71 0.91
N LEU A 49 2.65 -15.24 1.59
CA LEU A 49 3.38 -14.03 1.22
C LEU A 49 4.89 -14.23 1.27
N TYR A 50 5.56 -13.78 0.22
CA TYR A 50 7.02 -13.59 0.20
C TYR A 50 7.36 -12.29 -0.54
N TYR A 51 8.62 -11.89 -0.55
CA TYR A 51 9.08 -10.82 -1.43
C TYR A 51 10.33 -11.27 -2.19
N SER A 52 10.56 -10.66 -3.35
CA SER A 52 11.76 -10.83 -4.17
C SER A 52 12.35 -9.46 -4.52
N VAL A 53 13.68 -9.43 -4.56
CA VAL A 53 14.42 -8.29 -5.11
C VAL A 53 14.96 -8.72 -6.46
N GLU A 54 14.64 -7.95 -7.50
CA GLU A 54 14.87 -8.35 -8.89
C GLU A 54 15.57 -7.22 -9.65
N ASP A 55 16.19 -7.55 -10.78
CA ASP A 55 16.86 -6.57 -11.62
C ASP A 55 15.89 -5.50 -12.12
N ASP A 56 16.35 -4.26 -12.18
CA ASP A 56 15.49 -3.12 -12.56
C ASP A 56 14.90 -3.28 -13.97
N ASP A 57 15.61 -3.98 -14.87
CA ASP A 57 15.17 -4.24 -16.24
C ASP A 57 14.01 -5.26 -16.35
N ASP A 58 13.72 -6.01 -15.27
CA ASP A 58 12.60 -6.94 -15.21
C ASP A 58 11.25 -6.26 -14.93
N PHE A 59 11.26 -4.94 -14.76
CA PHE A 59 10.06 -4.16 -14.47
C PHE A 59 9.65 -3.29 -15.65
N GLU A 60 8.34 -3.12 -15.81
CA GLU A 60 7.80 -2.12 -16.75
C GLU A 60 8.25 -0.70 -16.36
N TYR A 61 8.30 0.18 -17.36
CA TYR A 61 8.67 1.57 -17.12
C TYR A 61 7.75 2.23 -16.10
N GLY A 62 8.36 2.83 -15.08
CA GLY A 62 7.65 3.55 -14.01
C GLY A 62 7.14 2.67 -12.87
N VAL A 63 7.28 1.34 -12.95
CA VAL A 63 6.98 0.42 -11.85
C VAL A 63 8.21 0.29 -10.97
N MET A 64 8.08 0.57 -9.68
CA MET A 64 9.16 0.55 -8.68
C MET A 64 9.10 -0.69 -7.79
N ALA A 65 7.88 -1.10 -7.45
CA ALA A 65 7.54 -2.35 -6.77
C ALA A 65 6.15 -2.78 -7.23
N THR A 66 5.79 -4.04 -7.05
CA THR A 66 4.45 -4.55 -7.41
C THR A 66 4.09 -5.77 -6.59
N LEU A 67 2.83 -5.85 -6.16
CA LEU A 67 2.26 -7.07 -5.60
C LEU A 67 1.72 -7.95 -6.74
N VAL A 68 2.21 -9.16 -6.83
CA VAL A 68 1.77 -10.17 -7.79
C VAL A 68 1.09 -11.32 -7.05
N GLU A 69 -0.06 -11.76 -7.55
CA GLU A 69 -0.72 -12.97 -7.09
C GLU A 69 -0.42 -14.11 -8.06
N ASN A 70 0.20 -15.17 -7.56
CA ASN A 70 0.43 -16.42 -8.26
C ASN A 70 -0.55 -17.48 -7.74
N ILE A 71 -1.20 -18.19 -8.62
CA ILE A 71 -2.10 -19.28 -8.26
C ILE A 71 -1.41 -20.58 -8.61
N GLU A 72 -1.03 -21.36 -7.58
CA GLU A 72 -0.45 -22.69 -7.72
C GLU A 72 -1.34 -23.69 -6.96
N ASP A 73 -1.70 -24.79 -7.58
CA ASP A 73 -2.53 -25.88 -6.99
C ASP A 73 -3.83 -25.41 -6.32
N ASN A 74 -4.47 -24.32 -6.87
CA ASN A 74 -5.63 -23.62 -6.33
C ASN A 74 -5.36 -22.82 -5.02
N GLU A 75 -4.12 -22.61 -4.64
CA GLU A 75 -3.74 -21.72 -3.53
C GLU A 75 -3.14 -20.43 -4.08
N SER A 76 -3.57 -19.30 -3.51
CA SER A 76 -3.03 -17.97 -3.87
C SER A 76 -1.76 -17.69 -3.07
N MET A 77 -0.66 -17.49 -3.80
CA MET A 77 0.60 -16.99 -3.25
C MET A 77 0.83 -15.57 -3.72
N TYR A 78 1.20 -14.68 -2.81
CA TYR A 78 1.51 -13.28 -3.11
C TYR A 78 3.00 -13.04 -3.05
N CYS A 79 3.53 -12.32 -4.05
CA CYS A 79 4.92 -11.85 -4.06
C CYS A 79 4.95 -10.32 -4.14
N ILE A 80 5.63 -9.67 -3.22
CA ILE A 80 6.01 -8.26 -3.35
C ILE A 80 7.35 -8.24 -4.12
N ARG A 81 7.29 -7.97 -5.42
CA ARG A 81 8.47 -7.79 -6.27
C ARG A 81 8.99 -6.37 -6.12
N ILE A 82 10.27 -6.20 -5.86
CA ILE A 82 10.92 -4.91 -5.58
C ILE A 82 12.13 -4.77 -6.50
N LYS A 83 12.24 -3.64 -7.19
CA LYS A 83 13.46 -3.31 -7.95
C LYS A 83 14.67 -3.28 -7.02
N ASN A 84 15.80 -3.78 -7.50
CA ASN A 84 17.05 -3.77 -6.76
C ASN A 84 17.46 -2.35 -6.32
N SER A 85 17.38 -1.36 -7.23
CA SER A 85 17.65 0.04 -6.90
C SER A 85 16.72 0.59 -5.79
N VAL A 86 15.44 0.25 -5.83
CA VAL A 86 14.45 0.68 -4.82
C VAL A 86 14.72 0.03 -3.47
N TYR A 87 15.07 -1.26 -3.46
CA TYR A 87 15.42 -1.96 -2.24
C TYR A 87 16.66 -1.37 -1.57
N ASP A 88 17.73 -1.15 -2.36
CA ASP A 88 18.97 -0.54 -1.89
C ASP A 88 18.77 0.85 -1.29
N ASP A 89 17.96 1.68 -1.94
CA ASP A 89 17.65 3.03 -1.46
C ASP A 89 16.72 3.00 -0.23
N ALA A 90 15.79 2.06 -0.15
CA ALA A 90 14.98 1.85 1.05
C ALA A 90 15.82 1.45 2.26
N ILE A 91 16.84 0.58 2.09
CA ILE A 91 17.81 0.22 3.14
C ILE A 91 18.60 1.45 3.63
N LYS A 92 18.93 2.39 2.73
CA LYS A 92 19.58 3.66 3.08
C LYS A 92 18.62 4.67 3.72
N GLY A 93 17.32 4.37 3.75
CA GLY A 93 16.30 5.21 4.36
C GLY A 93 15.67 6.22 3.41
N ASP A 94 15.73 6.00 2.08
CA ASP A 94 15.01 6.87 1.14
C ASP A 94 13.49 6.77 1.32
N GLY A 95 12.86 7.88 1.64
CA GLY A 95 11.43 7.93 1.96
C GLY A 95 10.51 7.62 0.77
N ALA A 96 10.96 7.84 -0.47
CA ALA A 96 10.18 7.50 -1.66
C ALA A 96 10.20 5.98 -1.88
N SER A 97 11.36 5.35 -1.80
CA SER A 97 11.55 3.90 -1.93
C SER A 97 10.82 3.14 -0.83
N LEU A 98 10.88 3.62 0.42
CA LEU A 98 10.07 3.10 1.52
C LEU A 98 8.57 3.23 1.22
N GLY A 99 8.14 4.33 0.60
CA GLY A 99 6.75 4.55 0.20
C GLY A 99 6.27 3.55 -0.85
N PHE A 100 7.08 3.21 -1.84
CA PHE A 100 6.72 2.21 -2.85
C PHE A 100 6.52 0.82 -2.22
N ILE A 101 7.44 0.37 -1.38
CA ILE A 101 7.34 -0.91 -0.70
C ILE A 101 6.11 -0.95 0.24
N CYS A 102 5.91 0.11 1.04
CA CYS A 102 4.75 0.21 1.93
C CYS A 102 3.42 0.20 1.15
N HIS A 103 3.37 0.76 -0.06
CA HIS A 103 2.19 0.73 -0.91
C HIS A 103 1.80 -0.71 -1.30
N GLU A 104 2.77 -1.54 -1.70
CA GLU A 104 2.51 -2.94 -2.05
C GLU A 104 2.10 -3.78 -0.81
N MET A 105 2.70 -3.50 0.35
CA MET A 105 2.24 -4.09 1.61
C MET A 105 0.78 -3.73 1.90
N CYS A 106 0.36 -2.49 1.59
CA CYS A 106 -1.03 -2.05 1.76
C CYS A 106 -1.99 -2.75 0.79
N HIS A 107 -1.59 -3.05 -0.44
CA HIS A 107 -2.36 -3.90 -1.34
C HIS A 107 -2.57 -5.29 -0.74
N PHE A 108 -1.53 -5.93 -0.22
CA PHE A 108 -1.65 -7.23 0.45
C PHE A 108 -2.61 -7.17 1.66
N VAL A 109 -2.51 -6.13 2.49
CA VAL A 109 -3.41 -5.94 3.64
C VAL A 109 -4.87 -5.82 3.18
N LEU A 110 -5.15 -5.05 2.15
CA LEU A 110 -6.51 -4.87 1.62
C LEU A 110 -7.03 -6.18 1.01
N ILE A 111 -6.25 -6.81 0.14
CA ILE A 111 -6.69 -7.98 -0.63
C ILE A 111 -6.76 -9.22 0.26
N HIS A 112 -5.66 -9.59 0.90
CA HIS A 112 -5.57 -10.87 1.60
C HIS A 112 -6.12 -10.80 3.04
N ILE A 113 -5.75 -9.77 3.81
CA ILE A 113 -6.15 -9.70 5.23
C ILE A 113 -7.60 -9.26 5.38
N LEU A 114 -8.04 -8.30 4.56
CA LEU A 114 -9.39 -7.72 4.66
C LEU A 114 -10.38 -8.28 3.63
N GLY A 115 -9.93 -9.06 2.66
CA GLY A 115 -10.77 -9.58 1.58
C GLY A 115 -11.31 -8.51 0.64
N ILE A 116 -10.65 -7.32 0.57
CA ILE A 116 -11.05 -6.21 -0.30
C ILE A 116 -10.21 -6.29 -1.57
N GLY A 117 -10.55 -7.23 -2.44
CA GLY A 117 -9.93 -7.42 -3.75
C GLY A 117 -10.67 -6.67 -4.86
N PRO A 118 -10.24 -6.87 -6.12
CA PRO A 118 -10.93 -6.38 -7.30
C PRO A 118 -12.36 -6.91 -7.34
N LYS A 119 -13.30 -6.07 -7.74
CA LYS A 119 -14.69 -6.49 -7.93
C LYS A 119 -14.79 -7.38 -9.16
N ILE A 120 -15.27 -8.59 -8.96
CA ILE A 120 -15.45 -9.59 -10.01
C ILE A 120 -16.88 -9.54 -10.52
N TYR A 121 -17.06 -9.44 -11.83
CA TYR A 121 -18.35 -9.55 -12.50
C TYR A 121 -18.43 -10.90 -13.21
N ILE A 122 -19.39 -11.72 -12.82
CA ILE A 122 -19.68 -13.00 -13.50
C ILE A 122 -20.74 -12.69 -14.55
N ASN A 123 -20.43 -12.97 -15.81
CA ASN A 123 -21.41 -12.87 -16.88
C ASN A 123 -22.27 -14.13 -16.98
N THR A 124 -23.30 -14.09 -17.84
CA THR A 124 -24.22 -15.21 -18.07
C THR A 124 -23.54 -16.46 -18.61
N ASN A 125 -22.30 -16.40 -19.08
CA ASN A 125 -21.52 -17.52 -19.59
C ASN A 125 -20.57 -18.10 -18.52
N GLY A 126 -20.66 -17.64 -17.25
CA GLY A 126 -19.86 -18.14 -16.13
C GLY A 126 -18.40 -17.65 -16.10
N ILE A 127 -18.03 -16.73 -16.98
CA ILE A 127 -16.67 -16.17 -17.01
C ILE A 127 -16.59 -14.99 -16.04
N ALA A 128 -15.68 -15.07 -15.07
CA ALA A 128 -15.37 -13.96 -14.18
C ALA A 128 -14.44 -12.94 -14.88
N TYR A 129 -14.88 -11.70 -14.99
CA TYR A 129 -14.06 -10.61 -15.51
C TYR A 129 -13.78 -9.59 -14.43
N THR A 130 -12.51 -9.28 -14.22
CA THR A 130 -12.13 -8.05 -13.52
C THR A 130 -12.28 -6.91 -14.51
N ARG A 131 -13.24 -6.02 -14.28
CA ARG A 131 -13.45 -4.89 -15.17
C ARG A 131 -12.43 -3.81 -14.87
N VAL A 132 -11.53 -3.59 -15.80
CA VAL A 132 -10.69 -2.38 -15.82
C VAL A 132 -11.61 -1.22 -16.21
N ILE A 133 -11.75 -0.24 -15.32
CA ILE A 133 -12.53 0.97 -15.58
C ILE A 133 -11.54 2.07 -15.93
N GLU A 134 -11.90 2.91 -16.90
CA GLU A 134 -11.12 4.13 -17.14
C GLU A 134 -11.02 4.94 -15.85
N PRO A 135 -9.80 5.34 -15.41
CA PRO A 135 -9.57 5.96 -14.09
C PRO A 135 -10.47 7.17 -13.79
N ARG A 136 -10.97 7.84 -14.82
CA ARG A 136 -11.80 9.06 -14.69
C ARG A 136 -13.27 8.80 -14.31
N SER A 137 -13.75 7.57 -14.40
CA SER A 137 -15.15 7.24 -14.12
C SER A 137 -15.38 6.60 -12.76
N LEU A 138 -14.30 6.17 -12.08
CA LEU A 138 -14.40 5.47 -10.81
C LEU A 138 -14.36 6.46 -9.63
N PRO A 139 -15.35 6.43 -8.72
CA PRO A 139 -15.28 7.21 -7.48
C PRO A 139 -14.03 6.81 -6.67
N LEU A 140 -13.28 7.79 -6.17
CA LEU A 140 -12.00 7.56 -5.48
C LEU A 140 -12.09 6.48 -4.38
N PHE A 141 -13.14 6.52 -3.57
CA PHE A 141 -13.33 5.56 -2.47
C PHE A 141 -13.54 4.11 -2.93
N LYS A 142 -13.80 3.90 -4.23
CA LYS A 142 -13.92 2.58 -4.88
C LYS A 142 -12.68 2.18 -5.68
N SER A 143 -11.69 3.05 -5.83
CA SER A 143 -10.44 2.76 -6.52
C SER A 143 -9.51 1.97 -5.59
N MET A 144 -9.05 0.80 -6.04
CA MET A 144 -8.08 -0.01 -5.28
C MET A 144 -6.76 0.72 -5.11
N GLU A 145 -6.29 1.37 -6.17
CA GLU A 145 -5.06 2.17 -6.12
C GLU A 145 -5.18 3.34 -5.14
N TRP A 146 -6.34 4.03 -5.13
CA TRP A 146 -6.55 5.10 -4.16
C TRP A 146 -6.61 4.57 -2.73
N GLN A 147 -7.28 3.42 -2.51
CA GLN A 147 -7.36 2.81 -1.18
C GLN A 147 -5.97 2.43 -0.66
N ALA A 148 -5.15 1.77 -1.49
CA ALA A 148 -3.79 1.39 -1.12
C ALA A 148 -2.89 2.62 -0.87
N LYS A 149 -2.94 3.65 -1.74
CA LYS A 149 -2.23 4.92 -1.54
C LYS A 149 -2.67 5.65 -0.28
N ALA A 150 -3.98 5.71 -0.01
CA ALA A 150 -4.52 6.35 1.18
C ALA A 150 -4.12 5.58 2.45
N LEU A 151 -4.14 4.24 2.41
CA LEU A 151 -3.70 3.39 3.52
C LEU A 151 -2.20 3.56 3.77
N CYS A 152 -1.36 3.50 2.74
CA CYS A 152 0.07 3.75 2.83
C CYS A 152 0.36 5.12 3.46
N GLY A 153 -0.34 6.17 3.00
CA GLY A 153 -0.22 7.50 3.58
C GLY A 153 -0.54 7.55 5.08
N GLU A 154 -1.64 6.94 5.51
CA GLU A 154 -2.04 6.91 6.93
C GLU A 154 -1.15 5.98 7.78
N VAL A 155 -0.57 4.94 7.18
CA VAL A 155 0.40 4.07 7.85
C VAL A 155 1.73 4.79 8.07
N MET A 156 2.26 5.47 7.06
CA MET A 156 3.55 6.18 7.14
C MET A 156 3.43 7.52 7.88
N ILE A 157 2.35 8.27 7.68
CA ILE A 157 2.11 9.58 8.28
C ILE A 157 0.80 9.52 9.07
N PRO A 158 0.82 9.02 10.33
CA PRO A 158 -0.40 8.82 11.11
C PRO A 158 -1.04 10.17 11.45
N TYR A 159 -2.28 10.39 10.94
CA TYR A 159 -3.00 11.66 11.06
C TYR A 159 -3.02 12.22 12.48
N GLU A 160 -3.42 11.42 13.45
CA GLU A 160 -3.58 11.88 14.85
C GLU A 160 -2.28 12.40 15.48
N LYS A 161 -1.14 11.98 14.94
CA LYS A 161 0.18 12.40 15.45
C LYS A 161 0.79 13.53 14.64
N CYS A 162 0.41 13.66 13.35
CA CYS A 162 1.11 14.54 12.41
C CYS A 162 0.25 15.72 11.92
N LYS A 163 -1.05 15.79 12.25
CA LYS A 163 -1.98 16.82 11.71
C LYS A 163 -1.54 18.27 11.98
N ASP A 164 -0.84 18.50 13.07
CA ASP A 164 -0.38 19.83 13.50
C ASP A 164 1.13 20.04 13.23
N HIS A 165 1.79 19.12 12.53
CA HIS A 165 3.22 19.20 12.22
C HIS A 165 3.50 20.04 10.99
N THR A 166 4.69 20.65 10.94
CA THR A 166 5.23 21.29 9.72
C THR A 166 5.72 20.23 8.72
N LEU A 167 5.98 20.66 7.48
CA LEU A 167 6.55 19.78 6.45
C LEU A 167 7.85 19.12 6.92
N GLU A 168 8.76 19.90 7.49
CA GLU A 168 10.07 19.46 7.97
C GLU A 168 9.94 18.45 9.12
N GLN A 169 9.00 18.69 10.04
CA GLN A 169 8.71 17.76 11.14
C GLN A 169 8.19 16.43 10.62
N ILE A 170 7.22 16.45 9.69
CA ILE A 170 6.67 15.22 9.10
C ILE A 170 7.79 14.42 8.44
N VAL A 171 8.56 15.02 7.53
CA VAL A 171 9.64 14.32 6.83
C VAL A 171 10.65 13.73 7.81
N LYS A 172 11.08 14.52 8.80
CA LYS A 172 12.08 14.11 9.80
C LYS A 172 11.58 12.96 10.69
N GLU A 173 10.33 13.03 11.16
CA GLU A 173 9.82 12.09 12.17
C GLU A 173 9.20 10.82 11.56
N THR A 174 8.74 10.89 10.31
CA THR A 174 8.10 9.76 9.63
C THR A 174 9.00 9.09 8.60
N ASN A 175 10.11 9.74 8.22
CA ASN A 175 10.96 9.33 7.10
C ASN A 175 10.19 9.16 5.79
N SER A 176 9.08 9.91 5.62
CA SER A 176 8.33 9.94 4.35
C SER A 176 9.00 10.86 3.34
N SER A 177 8.70 10.69 2.05
CA SER A 177 9.18 11.63 1.05
C SER A 177 8.55 13.03 1.24
N VAL A 178 9.24 14.04 0.72
CA VAL A 178 8.74 15.43 0.73
C VAL A 178 7.38 15.54 0.01
N GLU A 179 7.20 14.78 -1.07
CA GLU A 179 5.98 14.74 -1.85
C GLU A 179 4.81 14.13 -1.05
N GLN A 180 5.05 13.03 -0.33
CA GLN A 180 4.05 12.43 0.57
C GLN A 180 3.65 13.39 1.69
N ALA A 181 4.63 14.06 2.32
CA ALA A 181 4.37 15.02 3.38
C ALA A 181 3.60 16.26 2.88
N LYS A 182 3.94 16.79 1.68
CA LYS A 182 3.17 17.86 1.02
C LYS A 182 1.74 17.44 0.72
N PHE A 183 1.57 16.22 0.19
CA PHE A 183 0.24 15.68 -0.09
C PHE A 183 -0.59 15.57 1.19
N PHE A 184 -0.01 15.05 2.27
CA PHE A 184 -0.65 14.95 3.58
C PHE A 184 -1.13 16.32 4.07
N LEU A 185 -0.26 17.33 4.11
CA LEU A 185 -0.60 18.66 4.57
C LEU A 185 -1.69 19.33 3.74
N LYS A 186 -1.66 19.11 2.40
CA LYS A 186 -2.63 19.74 1.50
C LYS A 186 -4.01 19.07 1.53
N ASN A 187 -4.05 17.74 1.58
CA ASN A 187 -5.25 16.96 1.28
C ASN A 187 -5.82 16.17 2.46
N VAL A 188 -5.03 15.99 3.51
CA VAL A 188 -5.42 15.19 4.67
C VAL A 188 -5.58 16.05 5.91
N ALA A 189 -4.59 16.86 6.24
CA ALA A 189 -4.60 17.68 7.47
C ALA A 189 -5.64 18.82 7.44
N LYS A 190 -6.00 19.34 6.25
CA LYS A 190 -6.89 20.50 6.09
C LYS A 190 -8.37 20.16 5.84
N ASN A 191 -8.72 18.91 5.56
CA ASN A 191 -10.04 18.53 5.06
C ASN A 191 -10.86 17.71 6.06
N GLU A 192 -10.68 17.97 7.35
CA GLU A 192 -11.56 17.44 8.41
C GLU A 192 -12.14 18.51 9.32
#